data_c8704a7759016227931bb275c3793577
#
_entry.id   c8704a7759016227931bb275c3793577
#
_cell.length_a   1.000
_cell.length_b   1.000
_cell.length_c   1.000
_cell.angle_alpha   90.00
_cell.angle_beta   90.00
_cell.angle_gamma   90.00
#
_symmetry.space_group_name_H-M   'P 1'
#
loop_
_entity.id
_entity.type
_entity.pdbx_description
1 polymer ?
#
loop_
_entity_poly.entity_id
_entity_poly.type
_entity_poly.pdbx_seq_one_letter_code
_entity_poly.pdbx_strand_id
1 'polypeptide(L)'
;VNNESVWDNKEIICDVLGRAPDVEMGSIGDGWSLCRWRQFVGSYTLPALPQPIFTVHVAGKPQVKTWDRDGWTETSSIPGCATIVPAGMPTGWLVDGELDVVTLSMSSDVLAGQPHADQFNKMRFAFADPLGVALTRQILSELYAPQAEERTAYVAAMVNALKAHILSGPPAHGNPTEIPVSDFSAYRLHKIMNAVLANPAEEHSLEAMASVAGVTPSHFCRLFKKATGISPHQYVMKARLDRAQQMLVQTDLSLAALSEATGFTSQSHFSRAFRAWFGMAPSDYRQQERRGLH
;
A
#
# COMPACT_ATOMS: atom_id res chain seq x y z
N VAL A 1 5.67 -21.36 37.23
CA VAL A 1 5.70 -21.44 35.77
C VAL A 1 4.58 -20.53 35.30
N ASN A 2 4.93 -19.29 34.98
CA ASN A 2 3.98 -18.30 34.44
C ASN A 2 3.58 -18.77 33.04
N ASN A 3 2.34 -19.15 32.88
CA ASN A 3 1.71 -19.37 31.60
C ASN A 3 1.26 -17.98 31.11
N GLU A 4 2.19 -17.11 30.68
CA GLU A 4 1.86 -15.94 29.88
C GLU A 4 1.35 -16.50 28.56
N SER A 5 0.05 -16.37 28.31
CA SER A 5 -0.54 -16.62 26.99
C SER A 5 0.14 -15.70 26.01
N VAL A 6 1.07 -16.22 25.23
CA VAL A 6 1.70 -15.46 24.14
C VAL A 6 0.60 -15.21 23.12
N TRP A 7 0.10 -13.99 23.09
CA TRP A 7 -0.89 -13.54 22.10
C TRP A 7 -0.33 -13.77 20.70
N ASP A 8 -1.15 -14.35 19.84
CA ASP A 8 -0.76 -14.49 18.44
C ASP A 8 -1.02 -13.19 17.65
N ASN A 9 -0.53 -13.12 16.43
CA ASN A 9 -0.74 -11.93 15.58
C ASN A 9 -2.23 -11.59 15.42
N LYS A 10 -3.09 -12.61 15.29
CA LYS A 10 -4.53 -12.44 15.12
C LYS A 10 -5.15 -11.78 16.35
N GLU A 11 -4.82 -12.27 17.55
CA GLU A 11 -5.36 -11.73 18.80
C GLU A 11 -4.96 -10.25 18.97
N ILE A 12 -3.69 -9.92 18.70
CA ILE A 12 -3.20 -8.54 18.75
C ILE A 12 -3.93 -7.65 17.75
N ILE A 13 -4.11 -8.11 16.52
CA ILE A 13 -4.80 -7.33 15.48
C ILE A 13 -6.29 -7.20 15.82
N CYS A 14 -6.94 -8.24 16.36
CA CYS A 14 -8.31 -8.19 16.87
C CYS A 14 -8.49 -7.11 17.94
N ASP A 15 -7.56 -7.05 18.90
CA ASP A 15 -7.59 -6.08 19.99
C ASP A 15 -7.46 -4.65 19.45
N VAL A 16 -6.49 -4.41 18.57
CA VAL A 16 -6.27 -3.08 17.96
C VAL A 16 -7.43 -2.63 17.07
N LEU A 17 -7.98 -3.54 16.28
CA LEU A 17 -9.05 -3.22 15.34
C LEU A 17 -10.45 -3.29 15.97
N GLY A 18 -10.57 -3.88 17.18
CA GLY A 18 -11.83 -4.02 17.89
C GLY A 18 -12.80 -5.04 17.30
N ARG A 19 -12.35 -5.94 16.40
CA ARG A 19 -13.19 -6.98 15.79
C ARG A 19 -12.39 -8.18 15.32
N ALA A 20 -13.08 -9.32 15.16
CA ALA A 20 -12.53 -10.52 14.55
C ALA A 20 -12.36 -10.36 13.02
N PRO A 21 -11.49 -11.14 12.39
CA PRO A 21 -11.35 -11.17 10.94
C PRO A 21 -12.63 -11.65 10.25
N ASP A 22 -12.89 -11.16 9.03
CA ASP A 22 -14.04 -11.61 8.22
C ASP A 22 -13.85 -13.06 7.70
N VAL A 23 -12.60 -13.47 7.51
CA VAL A 23 -12.19 -14.83 7.10
C VAL A 23 -10.95 -15.19 7.88
N GLU A 24 -10.91 -16.45 8.31
CA GLU A 24 -9.77 -17.05 8.98
C GLU A 24 -9.48 -18.44 8.43
N MET A 25 -8.21 -18.76 8.23
CA MET A 25 -7.76 -20.05 7.73
C MET A 25 -6.38 -20.40 8.31
N GLY A 26 -6.15 -21.69 8.64
CA GLY A 26 -4.92 -22.13 9.28
C GLY A 26 -4.92 -21.88 10.79
N SER A 27 -3.85 -22.24 11.43
CA SER A 27 -3.63 -22.02 12.88
C SER A 27 -2.14 -21.87 13.18
N ILE A 28 -1.82 -21.37 14.38
CA ILE A 28 -0.44 -21.34 14.88
C ILE A 28 0.16 -22.75 14.92
N GLY A 29 -0.64 -23.76 15.25
CA GLY A 29 -0.20 -25.16 15.24
C GLY A 29 0.25 -25.66 13.86
N ASP A 30 -0.29 -25.07 12.78
CA ASP A 30 0.12 -25.33 11.41
C ASP A 30 1.32 -24.48 10.97
N GLY A 31 1.79 -23.60 11.85
CA GLY A 31 2.90 -22.67 11.58
C GLY A 31 2.52 -21.47 10.70
N TRP A 32 1.24 -21.31 10.37
CA TRP A 32 0.75 -20.19 9.58
C TRP A 32 -0.73 -19.91 9.86
N SER A 33 -1.15 -18.66 9.64
CA SER A 33 -2.56 -18.28 9.61
C SER A 33 -2.82 -17.19 8.57
N LEU A 34 -3.96 -17.29 7.88
CA LEU A 34 -4.42 -16.31 6.90
C LEU A 34 -5.72 -15.70 7.40
N CYS A 35 -5.74 -14.37 7.52
CA CYS A 35 -6.91 -13.62 7.97
C CYS A 35 -7.25 -12.48 7.00
N ARG A 36 -8.55 -12.23 6.76
CA ARG A 36 -9.02 -11.03 6.06
C ARG A 36 -9.61 -10.04 7.05
N TRP A 37 -9.23 -8.78 6.90
CA TRP A 37 -9.67 -7.66 7.71
C TRP A 37 -10.34 -6.63 6.81
N ARG A 38 -11.64 -6.43 7.01
CA ARG A 38 -12.41 -5.45 6.24
C ARG A 38 -13.25 -4.60 7.17
N GLN A 39 -12.87 -3.33 7.32
CA GLN A 39 -13.61 -2.37 8.16
C GLN A 39 -13.21 -0.92 7.88
N PHE A 40 -14.01 0.00 8.39
CA PHE A 40 -13.69 1.42 8.36
C PHE A 40 -12.76 1.76 9.53
N VAL A 41 -11.59 2.33 9.22
CA VAL A 41 -10.60 2.75 10.23
C VAL A 41 -10.01 4.11 9.90
N GLY A 42 -9.60 4.85 10.93
CA GLY A 42 -8.81 6.07 10.78
C GLY A 42 -7.31 5.76 10.69
N SER A 43 -6.53 6.33 11.59
CA SER A 43 -5.15 5.92 11.88
C SER A 43 -5.15 4.97 13.06
N TYR A 44 -4.24 3.99 13.05
CA TYR A 44 -4.04 3.08 14.17
C TYR A 44 -2.58 2.64 14.28
N THR A 45 -2.20 2.18 15.45
CA THR A 45 -0.87 1.61 15.73
C THR A 45 -1.00 0.12 15.99
N LEU A 46 -0.17 -0.68 15.34
CA LEU A 46 0.02 -2.08 15.72
C LEU A 46 1.23 -2.17 16.64
N PRO A 47 1.11 -2.77 17.82
CA PRO A 47 2.26 -3.13 18.64
C PRO A 47 3.15 -4.13 17.89
N ALA A 48 4.33 -4.39 18.43
CA ALA A 48 5.23 -5.37 17.85
C ALA A 48 4.55 -6.75 17.77
N LEU A 49 4.42 -7.28 16.56
CA LEU A 49 3.84 -8.59 16.32
C LEU A 49 4.86 -9.70 16.63
N PRO A 50 4.46 -10.81 17.28
CA PRO A 50 5.36 -11.94 17.56
C PRO A 50 5.87 -12.66 16.30
N GLN A 51 5.11 -12.61 15.23
CA GLN A 51 5.46 -13.24 13.95
C GLN A 51 5.42 -12.23 12.80
N PRO A 52 6.28 -12.37 11.78
CA PRO A 52 6.17 -11.52 10.61
C PRO A 52 4.89 -11.84 9.84
N ILE A 53 4.39 -10.83 9.14
CA ILE A 53 3.22 -10.97 8.27
C ILE A 53 3.55 -10.54 6.84
N PHE A 54 3.03 -11.30 5.89
CA PHE A 54 2.85 -10.89 4.52
C PHE A 54 1.42 -10.39 4.35
N THR A 55 1.25 -9.18 3.88
CA THR A 55 -0.07 -8.54 3.75
C THR A 55 -0.34 -8.18 2.30
N VAL A 56 -1.55 -8.48 1.82
CA VAL A 56 -2.04 -8.04 0.52
C VAL A 56 -3.15 -7.02 0.72
N HIS A 57 -3.01 -5.85 0.12
CA HIS A 57 -4.05 -4.84 0.03
C HIS A 57 -5.03 -5.26 -1.09
N VAL A 58 -6.18 -5.82 -0.72
CA VAL A 58 -7.12 -6.44 -1.66
C VAL A 58 -8.03 -5.39 -2.30
N ALA A 59 -8.61 -4.53 -1.48
CA ALA A 59 -9.54 -3.47 -1.87
C ALA A 59 -9.58 -2.36 -0.81
N GLY A 60 -10.57 -1.48 -0.83
CA GLY A 60 -10.74 -0.42 0.17
C GLY A 60 -10.05 0.88 -0.21
N LYS A 61 -9.65 1.65 0.80
CA LYS A 61 -9.07 2.99 0.62
C LYS A 61 -7.76 2.92 -0.17
N PRO A 62 -7.65 3.55 -1.33
CA PRO A 62 -6.35 3.78 -1.96
C PRO A 62 -5.56 4.80 -1.15
N GLN A 63 -4.23 4.72 -1.13
CA GLN A 63 -3.35 5.62 -0.39
C GLN A 63 -3.24 5.34 1.12
N VAL A 64 -3.18 4.07 1.49
CA VAL A 64 -2.76 3.68 2.85
C VAL A 64 -1.27 3.98 3.03
N LYS A 65 -0.91 4.65 4.12
CA LYS A 65 0.47 4.95 4.50
C LYS A 65 0.86 4.21 5.77
N THR A 66 2.14 3.93 5.92
CA THR A 66 2.69 3.42 7.19
C THR A 66 3.69 4.41 7.78
N TRP A 67 3.86 4.33 9.08
CA TRP A 67 4.85 5.11 9.83
C TRP A 67 5.95 4.17 10.32
N ASP A 68 7.18 4.58 10.12
CA ASP A 68 8.38 3.95 10.64
C ASP A 68 9.21 4.94 11.47
N ARG A 69 10.46 4.59 11.81
CA ARG A 69 11.32 5.44 12.64
C ARG A 69 11.62 6.80 12.02
N ASP A 70 11.54 6.90 10.71
CA ASP A 70 11.86 8.10 9.94
C ASP A 70 10.63 8.96 9.63
N GLY A 71 9.42 8.51 10.04
CA GLY A 71 8.15 9.21 9.86
C GLY A 71 7.19 8.49 8.91
N TRP A 72 6.20 9.23 8.39
CA TRP A 72 5.24 8.69 7.43
C TRP A 72 5.90 8.41 6.07
N THR A 73 5.63 7.24 5.51
CA THR A 73 6.14 6.88 4.17
C THR A 73 5.66 7.85 3.10
N GLU A 74 6.54 8.22 2.18
CA GLU A 74 6.18 9.01 0.99
C GLU A 74 5.28 8.22 0.04
N THR A 75 5.56 6.92 -0.11
CA THR A 75 4.74 6.00 -0.91
C THR A 75 3.47 5.61 -0.18
N SER A 76 2.45 5.22 -0.96
CA SER A 76 1.17 4.76 -0.43
C SER A 76 0.85 3.37 -0.96
N SER A 77 0.26 2.52 -0.13
CA SER A 77 -0.31 1.25 -0.58
C SER A 77 -1.64 1.47 -1.27
N ILE A 78 -1.81 0.81 -2.41
CA ILE A 78 -3.07 0.75 -3.17
C ILE A 78 -3.52 -0.70 -3.29
N PRO A 79 -4.80 -0.97 -3.61
CA PRO A 79 -5.26 -2.32 -3.93
C PRO A 79 -4.40 -2.98 -5.01
N GLY A 80 -3.87 -4.16 -4.71
CA GLY A 80 -2.92 -4.89 -5.55
C GLY A 80 -1.46 -4.76 -5.12
N CYS A 81 -1.16 -4.05 -4.05
CA CYS A 81 0.17 -4.05 -3.42
C CYS A 81 0.28 -5.10 -2.31
N ALA A 82 1.50 -5.59 -2.11
CA ALA A 82 1.86 -6.41 -0.96
C ALA A 82 2.75 -5.61 0.01
N THR A 83 2.78 -6.04 1.26
CA THR A 83 3.63 -5.48 2.33
C THR A 83 4.13 -6.61 3.21
N ILE A 84 5.41 -6.57 3.57
CA ILE A 84 5.97 -7.42 4.65
C ILE A 84 6.17 -6.56 5.87
N VAL A 85 5.58 -6.98 6.99
CA VAL A 85 5.82 -6.38 8.32
C VAL A 85 6.64 -7.37 9.12
N PRO A 86 7.84 -7.00 9.60
CA PRO A 86 8.69 -7.88 10.39
C PRO A 86 8.12 -8.13 11.77
N ALA A 87 8.51 -9.24 12.38
CA ALA A 87 8.28 -9.48 13.81
C ALA A 87 9.03 -8.46 14.67
N GLY A 88 8.52 -8.19 15.86
CA GLY A 88 9.19 -7.37 16.87
C GLY A 88 9.24 -5.87 16.57
N MET A 89 8.58 -5.39 15.51
CA MET A 89 8.55 -3.98 15.12
C MET A 89 7.13 -3.39 15.24
N PRO A 90 6.92 -2.39 16.11
CA PRO A 90 5.65 -1.66 16.11
C PRO A 90 5.51 -0.81 14.85
N THR A 91 4.29 -0.70 14.33
CA THR A 91 4.00 0.06 13.11
C THR A 91 2.79 0.96 13.28
N GLY A 92 2.78 2.09 12.59
CA GLY A 92 1.63 2.99 12.51
C GLY A 92 1.03 2.98 11.11
N TRP A 93 -0.29 3.08 11.02
CA TRP A 93 -1.04 3.01 9.77
C TRP A 93 -2.01 4.16 9.66
N LEU A 94 -1.99 4.84 8.51
CA LEU A 94 -2.97 5.87 8.14
C LEU A 94 -3.80 5.35 6.97
N VAL A 95 -5.04 5.00 7.23
CA VAL A 95 -6.00 4.50 6.24
C VAL A 95 -7.03 5.56 5.93
N ASP A 96 -7.67 6.13 6.96
CA ASP A 96 -8.74 7.12 6.85
C ASP A 96 -9.83 6.71 5.84
N GLY A 97 -10.37 5.52 6.05
CA GLY A 97 -11.35 4.91 5.17
C GLY A 97 -11.53 3.41 5.36
N GLU A 98 -12.05 2.74 4.35
CA GLU A 98 -12.20 1.29 4.36
C GLU A 98 -10.84 0.61 4.25
N LEU A 99 -10.49 -0.19 5.25
CA LEU A 99 -9.40 -1.17 5.21
C LEU A 99 -9.94 -2.46 4.62
N ASP A 100 -9.25 -3.03 3.63
CA ASP A 100 -9.53 -4.38 3.11
C ASP A 100 -8.21 -5.07 2.75
N VAL A 101 -7.68 -5.80 3.70
CA VAL A 101 -6.38 -6.48 3.58
C VAL A 101 -6.48 -7.94 3.99
N VAL A 102 -5.61 -8.74 3.40
CA VAL A 102 -5.36 -10.13 3.83
C VAL A 102 -3.97 -10.22 4.41
N THR A 103 -3.86 -10.77 5.60
CA THR A 103 -2.60 -11.04 6.28
C THR A 103 -2.31 -12.53 6.27
N LEU A 104 -1.10 -12.92 5.95
CA LEU A 104 -0.56 -14.26 6.16
C LEU A 104 0.55 -14.17 7.19
N SER A 105 0.28 -14.69 8.40
CA SER A 105 1.26 -14.84 9.47
C SER A 105 2.02 -16.16 9.31
N MET A 106 3.33 -16.15 9.58
CA MET A 106 4.17 -17.34 9.51
C MET A 106 5.01 -17.45 10.77
N SER A 107 5.05 -18.64 11.36
CA SER A 107 5.86 -18.90 12.55
C SER A 107 7.36 -18.91 12.22
N SER A 108 8.20 -18.70 13.23
CA SER A 108 9.64 -18.82 13.11
C SER A 108 10.07 -20.20 12.60
N ASP A 109 9.33 -21.26 12.94
CA ASP A 109 9.63 -22.63 12.51
C ASP A 109 9.43 -22.82 11.01
N VAL A 110 8.39 -22.19 10.42
CA VAL A 110 8.15 -22.20 8.97
C VAL A 110 9.24 -21.44 8.23
N LEU A 111 9.77 -20.38 8.83
CA LEU A 111 10.82 -19.55 8.25
C LEU A 111 12.22 -20.15 8.46
N ALA A 112 12.40 -20.99 9.48
CA ALA A 112 13.70 -21.57 9.80
C ALA A 112 14.26 -22.40 8.63
N GLY A 113 15.49 -22.10 8.24
CA GLY A 113 16.17 -22.79 7.15
C GLY A 113 15.74 -22.42 5.72
N GLN A 114 14.79 -21.49 5.58
CA GLN A 114 14.38 -21.00 4.25
C GLN A 114 15.45 -20.07 3.66
N PRO A 115 15.81 -20.21 2.37
CA PRO A 115 16.90 -19.46 1.76
C PRO A 115 16.75 -17.93 1.81
N HIS A 116 15.53 -17.44 1.88
CA HIS A 116 15.20 -15.99 1.85
C HIS A 116 14.41 -15.53 3.08
N ALA A 117 14.57 -16.23 4.22
CA ALA A 117 13.89 -15.85 5.46
C ALA A 117 14.28 -14.45 5.96
N ASP A 118 15.47 -13.97 5.63
CA ASP A 118 15.99 -12.64 5.97
C ASP A 118 15.14 -11.49 5.42
N GLN A 119 14.38 -11.70 4.34
CA GLN A 119 13.44 -10.70 3.80
C GLN A 119 12.35 -10.33 4.82
N PHE A 120 12.02 -11.21 5.76
CA PHE A 120 11.03 -10.97 6.81
C PHE A 120 11.57 -10.20 8.02
N ASN A 121 12.86 -9.88 8.03
CA ASN A 121 13.49 -9.09 9.09
C ASN A 121 13.41 -7.58 8.84
N LYS A 122 12.91 -7.16 7.69
CA LYS A 122 12.80 -5.74 7.30
C LYS A 122 11.43 -5.43 6.75
N MET A 123 10.93 -4.25 7.08
CA MET A 123 9.73 -3.70 6.47
C MET A 123 9.94 -3.55 4.96
N ARG A 124 9.02 -4.11 4.17
CA ARG A 124 8.89 -3.85 2.73
C ARG A 124 7.47 -3.37 2.49
N PHE A 125 7.31 -2.07 2.32
CA PHE A 125 6.00 -1.47 2.21
C PHE A 125 5.58 -1.27 0.75
N ALA A 126 4.32 -1.61 0.45
CA ALA A 126 3.61 -1.31 -0.80
C ALA A 126 4.38 -1.73 -2.07
N PHE A 127 4.94 -2.92 -2.08
CA PHE A 127 5.62 -3.45 -3.27
C PHE A 127 4.67 -4.24 -4.17
N ALA A 128 5.02 -4.34 -5.45
CA ALA A 128 4.27 -5.13 -6.40
C ALA A 128 4.60 -6.62 -6.25
N ASP A 129 3.56 -7.43 -6.09
CA ASP A 129 3.63 -8.90 -6.11
C ASP A 129 2.41 -9.46 -6.85
N PRO A 130 2.43 -9.45 -8.19
CA PRO A 130 1.28 -9.88 -8.99
C PRO A 130 0.82 -11.30 -8.70
N LEU A 131 1.74 -12.24 -8.49
CA LEU A 131 1.42 -13.63 -8.23
C LEU A 131 0.84 -13.81 -6.82
N GLY A 132 1.46 -13.21 -5.80
CA GLY A 132 0.95 -13.25 -4.43
C GLY A 132 -0.45 -12.63 -4.32
N VAL A 133 -0.68 -11.50 -5.01
CA VAL A 133 -2.01 -10.87 -5.08
C VAL A 133 -3.02 -11.75 -5.80
N ALA A 134 -2.67 -12.36 -6.94
CA ALA A 134 -3.56 -13.24 -7.70
C ALA A 134 -3.97 -14.47 -6.89
N LEU A 135 -3.00 -15.15 -6.25
CA LEU A 135 -3.26 -16.30 -5.38
C LEU A 135 -4.15 -15.91 -4.20
N THR A 136 -3.86 -14.79 -3.53
CA THR A 136 -4.68 -14.30 -2.41
C THR A 136 -6.11 -14.02 -2.82
N ARG A 137 -6.33 -13.36 -3.95
CA ARG A 137 -7.69 -13.09 -4.48
C ARG A 137 -8.44 -14.36 -4.84
N GLN A 138 -7.76 -15.34 -5.46
CA GLN A 138 -8.38 -16.61 -5.80
C GLN A 138 -8.73 -17.40 -4.54
N ILE A 139 -7.86 -17.45 -3.54
CA ILE A 139 -8.17 -18.07 -2.23
C ILE A 139 -9.42 -17.44 -1.62
N LEU A 140 -9.50 -16.10 -1.58
CA LEU A 140 -10.70 -15.42 -1.07
C LEU A 140 -11.96 -15.77 -1.87
N SER A 141 -11.87 -15.81 -3.20
CA SER A 141 -13.00 -16.16 -4.06
C SER A 141 -13.56 -17.54 -3.72
N GLU A 142 -12.68 -18.50 -3.47
CA GLU A 142 -13.07 -19.86 -3.10
C GLU A 142 -13.65 -19.94 -1.67
N LEU A 143 -13.10 -19.19 -0.72
CA LEU A 143 -13.58 -19.17 0.66
C LEU A 143 -14.97 -18.55 0.81
N TYR A 144 -15.36 -17.64 -0.11
CA TYR A 144 -16.73 -17.09 -0.16
C TYR A 144 -17.69 -17.89 -1.04
N ALA A 145 -17.19 -18.86 -1.80
CA ALA A 145 -18.07 -19.73 -2.60
C ALA A 145 -18.74 -20.79 -1.73
N PRO A 146 -19.91 -21.32 -2.12
CA PRO A 146 -20.54 -22.45 -1.44
C PRO A 146 -19.56 -23.62 -1.36
N GLN A 147 -19.31 -24.12 -0.14
CA GLN A 147 -18.28 -25.13 0.09
C GLN A 147 -18.71 -26.49 -0.46
N ALA A 148 -17.93 -27.03 -1.41
CA ALA A 148 -17.89 -28.44 -1.73
C ALA A 148 -16.59 -29.02 -1.14
N GLU A 149 -16.62 -30.27 -0.65
CA GLU A 149 -15.44 -30.95 -0.09
C GLU A 149 -14.22 -30.95 -1.04
N GLU A 150 -14.47 -31.07 -2.35
CA GLU A 150 -13.44 -31.01 -3.40
C GLU A 150 -12.68 -29.67 -3.44
N ARG A 151 -13.30 -28.56 -2.97
CA ARG A 151 -12.66 -27.23 -2.96
C ARG A 151 -11.64 -27.06 -1.84
N THR A 152 -11.76 -27.80 -0.74
CA THR A 152 -10.83 -27.71 0.38
C THR A 152 -9.41 -28.08 -0.05
N ALA A 153 -9.24 -29.14 -0.83
CA ALA A 153 -7.93 -29.54 -1.35
C ALA A 153 -7.35 -28.48 -2.33
N TYR A 154 -8.21 -27.89 -3.15
CA TYR A 154 -7.81 -26.84 -4.09
C TYR A 154 -7.34 -25.57 -3.36
N VAL A 155 -8.11 -25.11 -2.34
CA VAL A 155 -7.72 -23.96 -1.51
C VAL A 155 -6.41 -24.24 -0.78
N ALA A 156 -6.24 -25.43 -0.20
CA ALA A 156 -5.01 -25.81 0.46
C ALA A 156 -3.80 -25.80 -0.49
N ALA A 157 -3.97 -26.26 -1.73
CA ALA A 157 -2.93 -26.19 -2.76
C ALA A 157 -2.53 -24.75 -3.11
N MET A 158 -3.51 -23.85 -3.22
CA MET A 158 -3.25 -22.42 -3.48
C MET A 158 -2.53 -21.74 -2.30
N VAL A 159 -2.93 -22.05 -1.06
CA VAL A 159 -2.24 -21.52 0.13
C VAL A 159 -0.79 -22.04 0.17
N ASN A 160 -0.56 -23.31 -0.16
CA ASN A 160 0.80 -23.84 -0.26
C ASN A 160 1.60 -23.18 -1.39
N ALA A 161 0.98 -22.91 -2.53
CA ALA A 161 1.62 -22.16 -3.62
C ALA A 161 1.96 -20.73 -3.19
N LEU A 162 1.06 -20.03 -2.47
CA LEU A 162 1.31 -18.69 -1.95
C LEU A 162 2.48 -18.71 -0.94
N LYS A 163 2.51 -19.66 -0.02
CA LYS A 163 3.62 -19.83 0.94
C LYS A 163 4.94 -20.08 0.21
N ALA A 164 4.95 -21.02 -0.73
CA ALA A 164 6.15 -21.32 -1.52
C ALA A 164 6.63 -20.10 -2.30
N HIS A 165 5.73 -19.34 -2.93
CA HIS A 165 6.05 -18.10 -3.64
C HIS A 165 6.70 -17.07 -2.74
N ILE A 166 6.11 -16.81 -1.58
CA ILE A 166 6.62 -15.82 -0.61
C ILE A 166 7.98 -16.26 -0.07
N LEU A 167 8.17 -17.56 0.22
CA LEU A 167 9.41 -18.10 0.77
C LEU A 167 10.53 -18.23 -0.27
N SER A 168 10.22 -18.26 -1.56
CA SER A 168 11.23 -18.28 -2.63
C SER A 168 11.98 -16.95 -2.81
N GLY A 169 11.50 -15.88 -2.15
CA GLY A 169 12.07 -14.54 -2.25
C GLY A 169 11.72 -13.82 -3.56
N PRO A 170 12.13 -12.56 -3.69
CA PRO A 170 11.95 -11.84 -4.95
C PRO A 170 12.72 -12.55 -6.06
N PRO A 171 12.18 -12.62 -7.29
CA PRO A 171 12.89 -13.23 -8.41
C PRO A 171 14.27 -12.57 -8.56
N ALA A 172 15.31 -13.38 -8.60
CA ALA A 172 16.66 -12.91 -8.85
C ALA A 172 16.63 -12.08 -10.14
N HIS A 173 17.17 -10.87 -10.09
CA HIS A 173 17.19 -9.81 -11.09
C HIS A 173 17.22 -10.35 -12.54
N GLY A 174 16.05 -10.65 -13.07
CA GLY A 174 15.83 -10.95 -14.47
C GLY A 174 14.73 -10.01 -14.94
N ASN A 175 14.90 -9.39 -16.11
CA ASN A 175 13.83 -8.69 -16.77
C ASN A 175 12.56 -9.55 -16.68
N PRO A 176 11.42 -9.02 -16.22
CA PRO A 176 10.19 -9.79 -16.20
C PRO A 176 9.87 -10.18 -17.64
N THR A 177 10.20 -11.43 -17.99
CA THR A 177 9.78 -12.04 -19.24
C THR A 177 8.27 -11.98 -19.28
N GLU A 178 7.73 -11.54 -20.39
CA GLU A 178 6.32 -11.27 -20.65
C GLU A 178 5.36 -12.26 -19.98
N ILE A 179 4.75 -11.83 -18.85
CA ILE A 179 3.69 -12.56 -18.14
C ILE A 179 2.33 -11.99 -18.55
N PRO A 180 1.29 -12.82 -18.71
CA PRO A 180 0.01 -12.39 -19.28
C PRO A 180 -0.71 -11.30 -18.50
N VAL A 181 -1.23 -10.42 -19.21
CA VAL A 181 -1.83 -9.09 -19.16
C VAL A 181 -2.75 -8.72 -17.99
N SER A 182 -3.28 -9.59 -17.11
CA SER A 182 -4.33 -9.19 -16.16
C SER A 182 -3.85 -8.57 -14.84
N ASP A 183 -2.68 -9.00 -14.31
CA ASP A 183 -2.14 -8.46 -13.05
C ASP A 183 -0.98 -7.47 -13.25
N PHE A 184 -0.48 -7.37 -14.45
CA PHE A 184 0.55 -6.42 -14.85
C PHE A 184 0.08 -4.94 -14.74
N SER A 185 -1.23 -4.72 -14.69
CA SER A 185 -1.82 -3.39 -14.55
C SER A 185 -1.53 -2.77 -13.18
N ALA A 186 -1.57 -3.54 -12.08
CA ALA A 186 -1.30 -3.03 -10.74
C ALA A 186 0.17 -2.65 -10.57
N TYR A 187 1.11 -3.48 -11.05
CA TYR A 187 2.54 -3.16 -11.03
C TYR A 187 2.87 -1.91 -11.83
N ARG A 188 2.39 -1.83 -13.08
CA ARG A 188 2.63 -0.67 -13.95
C ARG A 188 1.99 0.58 -13.38
N LEU A 189 0.78 0.45 -12.83
CA LEU A 189 0.09 1.55 -12.17
C LEU A 189 0.88 2.06 -10.96
N HIS A 190 1.37 1.16 -10.12
CA HIS A 190 2.21 1.51 -8.98
C HIS A 190 3.52 2.19 -9.41
N LYS A 191 4.19 1.68 -10.46
CA LYS A 191 5.38 2.31 -11.05
C LYS A 191 5.10 3.74 -11.51
N ILE A 192 3.95 3.96 -12.17
CA ILE A 192 3.52 5.29 -12.62
C ILE A 192 3.27 6.20 -11.42
N MET A 193 2.54 5.72 -10.42
CA MET A 193 2.24 6.50 -9.21
C MET A 193 3.51 6.91 -8.46
N ASN A 194 4.47 5.99 -8.32
CA ASN A 194 5.76 6.28 -7.68
C ASN A 194 6.58 7.29 -8.49
N ALA A 195 6.58 7.20 -9.82
CA ALA A 195 7.27 8.18 -10.67
C ALA A 195 6.67 9.59 -10.49
N VAL A 196 5.35 9.70 -10.41
CA VAL A 196 4.66 10.98 -10.15
C VAL A 196 5.01 11.53 -8.76
N LEU A 197 5.05 10.68 -7.73
CA LEU A 197 5.36 11.12 -6.36
C LEU A 197 6.84 11.50 -6.20
N ALA A 198 7.74 10.77 -6.85
CA ALA A 198 9.17 11.06 -6.79
C ALA A 198 9.51 12.40 -7.47
N ASN A 199 8.90 12.70 -8.62
CA ASN A 199 9.18 13.88 -9.42
C ASN A 199 7.89 14.59 -9.88
N PRO A 200 7.07 15.15 -8.98
CA PRO A 200 5.77 15.71 -9.35
C PRO A 200 5.86 16.90 -10.31
N ALA A 201 7.01 17.59 -10.34
CA ALA A 201 7.26 18.73 -11.21
C ALA A 201 7.47 18.36 -12.69
N GLU A 202 7.87 17.12 -12.96
CA GLU A 202 8.07 16.63 -14.33
C GLU A 202 6.77 16.57 -15.12
N GLU A 203 6.90 16.46 -16.44
CA GLU A 203 5.75 16.30 -17.33
C GLU A 203 5.25 14.84 -17.27
N HIS A 204 4.07 14.67 -16.70
CA HIS A 204 3.35 13.38 -16.62
C HIS A 204 2.15 13.42 -17.59
N SER A 205 2.42 13.32 -18.90
CA SER A 205 1.32 13.29 -19.88
C SER A 205 0.51 11.99 -19.77
N LEU A 206 -0.77 12.07 -20.12
CA LEU A 206 -1.66 10.92 -20.10
C LEU A 206 -1.17 9.82 -21.05
N GLU A 207 -0.64 10.21 -22.20
CA GLU A 207 -0.08 9.33 -23.21
C GLU A 207 1.14 8.58 -22.70
N ALA A 208 2.06 9.26 -22.02
CA ALA A 208 3.24 8.65 -21.43
C ALA A 208 2.87 7.65 -20.34
N MET A 209 1.96 8.02 -19.43
CA MET A 209 1.48 7.13 -18.38
C MET A 209 0.75 5.90 -18.97
N ALA A 210 -0.10 6.09 -19.97
CA ALA A 210 -0.82 5.01 -20.65
C ALA A 210 0.14 4.07 -21.39
N SER A 211 1.20 4.62 -22.02
CA SER A 211 2.25 3.84 -22.67
C SER A 211 2.99 2.95 -21.67
N VAL A 212 3.39 3.48 -20.50
CA VAL A 212 4.01 2.69 -19.42
C VAL A 212 3.05 1.60 -18.92
N ALA A 213 1.76 1.91 -18.84
CA ALA A 213 0.72 0.92 -18.47
C ALA A 213 0.46 -0.11 -19.58
N GLY A 214 0.88 0.13 -20.84
CA GLY A 214 0.65 -0.75 -21.98
C GLY A 214 -0.81 -0.81 -22.42
N VAL A 215 -1.55 0.30 -22.26
CA VAL A 215 -2.97 0.42 -22.59
C VAL A 215 -3.25 1.76 -23.31
N THR A 216 -4.42 1.89 -23.90
CA THR A 216 -4.84 3.16 -24.49
C THR A 216 -5.10 4.23 -23.40
N PRO A 217 -4.92 5.55 -23.70
CA PRO A 217 -5.18 6.61 -22.73
C PRO A 217 -6.56 6.57 -22.08
N SER A 218 -7.61 6.28 -22.85
CA SER A 218 -8.98 6.15 -22.33
C SER A 218 -9.15 4.96 -21.38
N HIS A 219 -8.50 3.83 -21.69
CA HIS A 219 -8.51 2.65 -20.83
C HIS A 219 -7.70 2.92 -19.56
N PHE A 220 -6.54 3.56 -19.68
CA PHE A 220 -5.73 3.98 -18.55
C PHE A 220 -6.49 4.87 -17.57
N CYS A 221 -7.20 5.91 -18.05
CA CYS A 221 -8.03 6.77 -17.21
C CYS A 221 -9.03 5.97 -16.37
N ARG A 222 -9.71 4.99 -16.99
CA ARG A 222 -10.69 4.15 -16.27
C ARG A 222 -10.04 3.25 -15.23
N LEU A 223 -8.94 2.58 -15.59
CA LEU A 223 -8.18 1.73 -14.68
C LEU A 223 -7.60 2.54 -13.50
N PHE A 224 -6.99 3.67 -13.81
CA PHE A 224 -6.39 4.54 -12.81
C PHE A 224 -7.44 5.06 -11.83
N LYS A 225 -8.57 5.58 -12.34
CA LYS A 225 -9.67 6.07 -11.50
C LYS A 225 -10.30 4.95 -10.67
N LYS A 226 -10.44 3.74 -11.23
CA LYS A 226 -10.94 2.57 -10.48
C LYS A 226 -10.00 2.20 -9.34
N ALA A 227 -8.68 2.29 -9.54
CA ALA A 227 -7.67 1.92 -8.56
C ALA A 227 -7.41 3.00 -7.51
N THR A 228 -7.46 4.29 -7.88
CA THR A 228 -7.05 5.41 -7.02
C THR A 228 -8.22 6.28 -6.55
N GLY A 229 -9.41 6.10 -7.11
CA GLY A 229 -10.59 6.93 -6.84
C GLY A 229 -10.60 8.27 -7.59
N ILE A 230 -9.46 8.72 -8.15
CA ILE A 230 -9.32 10.02 -8.83
C ILE A 230 -8.70 9.84 -10.22
N SER A 231 -8.85 10.85 -11.09
CA SER A 231 -8.25 10.78 -12.43
C SER A 231 -6.71 10.92 -12.38
N PRO A 232 -5.97 10.44 -13.41
CA PRO A 232 -4.53 10.63 -13.49
C PRO A 232 -4.09 12.09 -13.34
N HIS A 233 -4.78 13.01 -14.02
CA HIS A 233 -4.51 14.44 -13.92
C HIS A 233 -4.71 14.99 -12.49
N GLN A 234 -5.79 14.58 -11.81
CA GLN A 234 -6.03 14.96 -10.42
C GLN A 234 -4.96 14.41 -9.49
N TYR A 235 -4.44 13.21 -9.77
CA TYR A 235 -3.37 12.60 -9.00
C TYR A 235 -2.05 13.38 -9.13
N VAL A 236 -1.65 13.73 -10.35
CA VAL A 236 -0.45 14.58 -10.60
C VAL A 236 -0.63 15.95 -9.94
N MET A 237 -1.80 16.56 -10.09
CA MET A 237 -2.10 17.85 -9.48
C MET A 237 -2.00 17.79 -7.95
N LYS A 238 -2.54 16.73 -7.33
CA LYS A 238 -2.43 16.49 -5.90
C LYS A 238 -0.97 16.38 -5.46
N ALA A 239 -0.16 15.57 -6.14
CA ALA A 239 1.25 15.39 -5.82
C ALA A 239 2.04 16.72 -5.88
N ARG A 240 1.75 17.55 -6.89
CA ARG A 240 2.34 18.92 -7.02
C ARG A 240 1.93 19.83 -5.87
N LEU A 241 0.66 19.80 -5.48
CA LEU A 241 0.14 20.61 -4.39
C LEU A 241 0.66 20.15 -3.02
N ASP A 242 0.74 18.85 -2.78
CA ASP A 242 1.32 18.29 -1.55
C ASP A 242 2.81 18.70 -1.43
N ARG A 243 3.56 18.64 -2.53
CA ARG A 243 4.95 19.10 -2.56
C ARG A 243 5.07 20.61 -2.33
N ALA A 244 4.19 21.40 -2.95
CA ALA A 244 4.14 22.85 -2.72
C ALA A 244 3.81 23.21 -1.28
N GLN A 245 2.90 22.49 -0.64
CA GLN A 245 2.56 22.65 0.77
C GLN A 245 3.78 22.48 1.67
N GLN A 246 4.54 21.39 1.46
CA GLN A 246 5.80 21.15 2.19
C GLN A 246 6.79 22.29 2.01
N MET A 247 7.01 22.71 0.75
CA MET A 247 7.97 23.78 0.44
C MET A 247 7.54 25.14 0.98
N LEU A 248 6.22 25.44 1.05
CA LEU A 248 5.70 26.67 1.67
C LEU A 248 6.10 26.81 3.14
N VAL A 249 6.15 25.69 3.87
CA VAL A 249 6.54 25.67 5.28
C VAL A 249 8.06 25.65 5.44
N GLN A 250 8.74 24.84 4.64
CA GLN A 250 10.18 24.55 4.81
C GLN A 250 11.11 25.57 4.15
N THR A 251 10.62 26.43 3.26
CA THR A 251 11.47 27.36 2.49
C THR A 251 10.91 28.78 2.45
N ASP A 252 11.80 29.73 2.13
CA ASP A 252 11.45 31.14 1.89
C ASP A 252 11.25 31.49 0.40
N LEU A 253 11.14 30.49 -0.45
CA LEU A 253 10.95 30.70 -1.89
C LEU A 253 9.72 31.56 -2.16
N SER A 254 9.82 32.44 -3.17
CA SER A 254 8.67 33.21 -3.65
C SER A 254 7.60 32.28 -4.21
N LEU A 255 6.34 32.72 -4.23
CA LEU A 255 5.25 31.92 -4.82
C LEU A 255 5.47 31.64 -6.31
N ALA A 256 6.16 32.53 -7.03
CA ALA A 256 6.55 32.31 -8.41
C ALA A 256 7.57 31.16 -8.53
N ALA A 257 8.65 31.20 -7.74
CA ALA A 257 9.66 30.14 -7.70
C ALA A 257 9.07 28.79 -7.24
N LEU A 258 8.17 28.80 -6.26
CA LEU A 258 7.44 27.61 -5.82
C LEU A 258 6.55 27.01 -6.93
N SER A 259 5.85 27.86 -7.65
CA SER A 259 5.02 27.46 -8.79
C SER A 259 5.86 26.71 -9.84
N GLU A 260 7.01 27.28 -10.21
CA GLU A 260 7.95 26.67 -11.16
C GLU A 260 8.54 25.36 -10.62
N ALA A 261 9.05 25.36 -9.38
CA ALA A 261 9.67 24.19 -8.74
C ALA A 261 8.70 23.02 -8.54
N THR A 262 7.40 23.26 -8.58
CA THR A 262 6.36 22.24 -8.43
C THR A 262 5.64 21.91 -9.74
N GLY A 263 6.12 22.43 -10.88
CA GLY A 263 5.66 22.08 -12.22
C GLY A 263 4.34 22.74 -12.65
N PHE A 264 3.97 23.87 -12.03
CA PHE A 264 2.85 24.68 -12.52
C PHE A 264 3.31 25.64 -13.63
N THR A 265 2.46 25.83 -14.61
CA THR A 265 2.74 26.71 -15.75
C THR A 265 2.75 28.21 -15.40
N SER A 266 2.14 28.57 -14.27
CA SER A 266 2.13 29.95 -13.77
C SER A 266 1.76 30.02 -12.30
N GLN A 267 2.22 31.09 -11.62
CA GLN A 267 1.84 31.38 -10.23
C GLN A 267 0.32 31.53 -10.05
N SER A 268 -0.37 32.10 -11.04
CA SER A 268 -1.83 32.26 -10.99
C SER A 268 -2.56 30.93 -11.04
N HIS A 269 -2.08 29.98 -11.85
CA HIS A 269 -2.62 28.62 -11.90
C HIS A 269 -2.37 27.88 -10.58
N PHE A 270 -1.14 27.93 -10.07
CA PHE A 270 -0.77 27.39 -8.76
C PHE A 270 -1.67 27.93 -7.65
N SER A 271 -1.79 29.25 -7.51
CA SER A 271 -2.56 29.86 -6.42
C SER A 271 -4.04 29.49 -6.46
N ARG A 272 -4.64 29.40 -7.65
CA ARG A 272 -6.04 28.93 -7.80
C ARG A 272 -6.20 27.47 -7.44
N ALA A 273 -5.30 26.60 -7.92
CA ALA A 273 -5.34 25.17 -7.62
C ALA A 273 -5.13 24.91 -6.12
N PHE A 274 -4.17 25.59 -5.51
CA PHE A 274 -3.89 25.49 -4.08
C PHE A 274 -5.08 25.92 -3.24
N ARG A 275 -5.69 27.06 -3.55
CA ARG A 275 -6.88 27.54 -2.84
C ARG A 275 -8.08 26.61 -3.00
N ALA A 276 -8.27 26.05 -4.20
CA ALA A 276 -9.36 25.10 -4.43
C ALA A 276 -9.17 23.79 -3.65
N TRP A 277 -7.92 23.41 -3.41
CA TRP A 277 -7.60 22.16 -2.71
C TRP A 277 -7.54 22.29 -1.18
N PHE A 278 -6.89 23.35 -0.68
CA PHE A 278 -6.67 23.57 0.76
C PHE A 278 -7.62 24.61 1.37
N GLY A 279 -8.51 25.23 0.61
CA GLY A 279 -9.50 26.19 1.10
C GLY A 279 -8.95 27.61 1.31
N MET A 280 -7.62 27.83 1.24
CA MET A 280 -6.99 29.13 1.47
C MET A 280 -5.85 29.41 0.48
N ALA A 281 -5.47 30.70 0.35
CA ALA A 281 -4.38 31.06 -0.54
C ALA A 281 -3.01 30.58 -0.01
N PRO A 282 -2.01 30.28 -0.90
CA PRO A 282 -0.69 29.85 -0.49
C PRO A 282 0.02 30.82 0.46
N SER A 283 -0.16 32.13 0.28
CA SER A 283 0.38 33.17 1.17
C SER A 283 -0.16 33.05 2.58
N ASP A 284 -1.47 32.87 2.68
CA ASP A 284 -2.17 32.79 3.97
C ASP A 284 -1.80 31.50 4.71
N TYR A 285 -1.69 30.40 3.96
CA TYR A 285 -1.22 29.11 4.46
C TYR A 285 0.19 29.23 5.07
N ARG A 286 1.14 29.81 4.33
CA ARG A 286 2.50 30.07 4.83
C ARG A 286 2.52 30.89 6.09
N GLN A 287 1.70 31.94 6.15
CA GLN A 287 1.64 32.84 7.31
C GLN A 287 1.05 32.15 8.54
N GLN A 288 0.03 31.32 8.34
CA GLN A 288 -0.63 30.55 9.42
C GLN A 288 0.32 29.52 10.03
N GLU A 289 0.98 28.70 9.19
CA GLU A 289 1.91 27.66 9.66
C GLU A 289 3.10 28.25 10.41
N ARG A 290 3.62 29.38 9.95
CA ARG A 290 4.74 30.07 10.65
C ARG A 290 4.32 30.68 11.99
N ARG A 291 3.07 31.08 12.16
CA ARG A 291 2.53 31.56 13.45
C ARG A 291 2.26 30.43 14.43
N GLY A 292 1.97 29.23 13.97
CA GLY A 292 1.75 28.04 14.81
C GLY A 292 3.03 27.41 15.33
N LEU A 293 4.20 27.80 14.81
CA LEU A 293 5.52 27.32 15.22
C LEU A 293 6.20 28.21 16.28
N HIS A 294 5.55 29.28 16.73
CA HIS A 294 5.95 30.18 17.80
C HIS A 294 4.94 30.13 18.95
#